data_364fdad65a78e384b880c9661dcc80a4
#
_entry.id   364fdad65a78e384b880c9661dcc80a4
#
_cell.length_a   1.000
_cell.length_b   1.000
_cell.length_c   1.000
_cell.angle_alpha   90.00
_cell.angle_beta   90.00
_cell.angle_gamma   90.00
#
_symmetry.space_group_name_H-M   'P 1'
#
loop_
_entity.id
_entity.type
_entity.pdbx_description
1 polymer ?
#
loop_
_entity_poly.entity_id
_entity_poly.type
_entity_poly.pdbx_seq_one_letter_code
_entity_poly.pdbx_strand_id
1 'polypeptide(L)'
;MLGLDRNPNMLELANSACGSVASQIGYGNVSFRRAEIDQLAEDLDGQPLLADGCIDVVLSNCVLNLVQPSRRGQLLQEIRRVTAPGGRLAISDIICDKPVPLELQQDPDLWSGCISGAWLEAEFTSAFEQLGFRKVALVDRQENPWQVHAGIEFRSANLTAELPCC
;
A
#
# COMPACT_ATOMS: atom_id res chain seq x y z
N MET A 1 7.48 13.24 -7.28
CA MET A 1 6.76 12.02 -6.83
C MET A 1 7.45 10.80 -7.42
N LEU A 2 7.63 9.74 -6.64
CA LEU A 2 8.17 8.46 -7.11
C LEU A 2 7.05 7.40 -7.04
N GLY A 3 6.75 6.77 -8.18
CA GLY A 3 5.86 5.61 -8.26
C GLY A 3 6.66 4.31 -8.28
N LEU A 4 6.18 3.31 -7.58
CA LEU A 4 6.81 2.00 -7.48
C LEU A 4 5.82 0.91 -7.92
N ASP A 5 6.28 0.01 -8.77
CA ASP A 5 5.54 -1.19 -9.15
C ASP A 5 6.53 -2.31 -9.46
N ARG A 6 6.13 -3.56 -9.25
CA ARG A 6 6.92 -4.74 -9.64
C ARG A 6 6.70 -5.15 -11.09
N ASN A 7 5.55 -4.79 -11.66
CA ASN A 7 5.13 -5.22 -13.00
C ASN A 7 5.68 -4.28 -14.06
N PRO A 8 6.57 -4.74 -14.97
CA PRO A 8 7.16 -3.90 -16.01
C PRO A 8 6.12 -3.32 -16.98
N ASN A 9 5.03 -4.06 -17.29
CA ASN A 9 4.00 -3.56 -18.19
C ASN A 9 3.21 -2.39 -17.58
N MET A 10 2.97 -2.43 -16.27
CA MET A 10 2.33 -1.32 -15.55
C MET A 10 3.22 -0.09 -15.51
N LEU A 11 4.53 -0.29 -15.34
CA LEU A 11 5.51 0.80 -15.38
C LEU A 11 5.62 1.43 -16.78
N GLU A 12 5.57 0.63 -17.84
CA GLU A 12 5.56 1.13 -19.21
C GLU A 12 4.31 1.99 -19.48
N LEU A 13 3.14 1.52 -19.08
CA LEU A 13 1.88 2.28 -19.16
C LEU A 13 1.95 3.59 -18.37
N ALA A 14 2.44 3.53 -17.14
CA ALA A 14 2.58 4.70 -16.27
C ALA A 14 3.57 5.74 -16.83
N ASN A 15 4.72 5.30 -17.36
CA ASN A 15 5.67 6.20 -18.00
C ASN A 15 5.11 6.85 -19.26
N SER A 16 4.37 6.11 -20.09
CA SER A 16 3.70 6.63 -21.28
C SER A 16 2.67 7.70 -20.93
N ALA A 17 1.81 7.41 -19.94
CA ALA A 17 0.82 8.37 -19.45
C ALA A 17 1.47 9.62 -18.86
N CYS A 18 2.53 9.45 -18.07
CA CYS A 18 3.27 10.56 -17.45
C CYS A 18 3.90 11.48 -18.50
N GLY A 19 4.48 10.93 -19.57
CA GLY A 19 5.04 11.72 -20.67
C GLY A 19 3.99 12.57 -21.38
N SER A 20 2.79 12.01 -21.61
CA SER A 20 1.65 12.74 -22.21
C SER A 20 1.20 13.89 -21.30
N VAL A 21 1.03 13.64 -20.01
CA VAL A 21 0.62 14.67 -19.04
C VAL A 21 1.67 15.76 -18.91
N ALA A 22 2.96 15.40 -18.78
CA ALA A 22 4.06 16.36 -18.67
C ALA A 22 4.13 17.29 -19.86
N SER A 23 3.86 16.79 -21.08
CA SER A 23 3.79 17.58 -22.30
C SER A 23 2.63 18.59 -22.28
N GLN A 24 1.49 18.25 -21.67
CA GLN A 24 0.33 19.14 -21.58
C GLN A 24 0.49 20.25 -20.52
N ILE A 25 1.11 19.93 -19.38
CA ILE A 25 1.25 20.86 -18.25
C ILE A 25 2.59 21.63 -18.27
N GLY A 26 3.51 21.26 -19.16
CA GLY A 26 4.80 21.96 -19.36
C GLY A 26 5.90 21.59 -18.37
N TYR A 27 5.69 20.59 -17.49
CA TYR A 27 6.74 20.08 -16.58
C TYR A 27 6.52 18.61 -16.21
N GLY A 28 7.62 17.92 -15.84
CA GLY A 28 7.58 16.55 -15.34
C GLY A 28 8.14 16.47 -13.93
N ASN A 29 7.34 15.96 -12.99
CA ASN A 29 7.72 15.81 -11.58
C ASN A 29 7.44 14.41 -11.03
N VAL A 30 7.22 13.44 -11.92
CA VAL A 30 6.92 12.04 -11.58
C VAL A 30 7.94 11.14 -12.24
N SER A 31 8.45 10.18 -11.51
CA SER A 31 9.28 9.10 -12.01
C SER A 31 8.77 7.76 -11.47
N PHE A 32 9.11 6.68 -12.19
CA PHE A 32 8.71 5.33 -11.78
C PHE A 32 9.93 4.43 -11.72
N ARG A 33 9.95 3.51 -10.73
CA ARG A 33 11.00 2.51 -10.56
C ARG A 33 10.38 1.13 -10.32
N ARG A 34 11.07 0.11 -10.79
CA ARG A 34 10.65 -1.27 -10.59
C ARG A 34 11.15 -1.78 -9.25
N ALA A 35 10.22 -2.04 -8.30
CA ALA A 35 10.60 -2.44 -6.95
C ALA A 35 9.58 -3.39 -6.31
N GLU A 36 10.04 -4.15 -5.31
CA GLU A 36 9.19 -4.83 -4.33
C GLU A 36 8.94 -3.88 -3.17
N ILE A 37 7.67 -3.62 -2.85
CA ILE A 37 7.30 -2.61 -1.84
C ILE A 37 7.69 -2.98 -0.40
N ASP A 38 8.06 -4.21 -0.15
CA ASP A 38 8.60 -4.70 1.12
C ASP A 38 10.14 -4.81 1.14
N GLN A 39 10.82 -4.27 0.09
CA GLN A 39 12.28 -4.18 -0.03
C GLN A 39 12.65 -2.88 -0.75
N LEU A 40 12.59 -1.75 -0.03
CA LEU A 40 12.73 -0.43 -0.64
C LEU A 40 14.14 0.17 -0.54
N ALA A 41 15.12 -0.56 0.00
CA ALA A 41 16.52 -0.12 0.02
C ALA A 41 17.15 -0.13 -1.38
N GLU A 42 16.79 -1.12 -2.19
CA GLU A 42 17.24 -1.31 -3.57
C GLU A 42 16.03 -1.62 -4.48
N ASP A 43 16.14 -1.25 -5.74
CA ASP A 43 15.15 -1.65 -6.75
C ASP A 43 15.44 -3.05 -7.31
N LEU A 44 14.55 -3.55 -8.18
CA LEU A 44 14.72 -4.89 -8.78
C LEU A 44 15.87 -4.97 -9.82
N ASP A 45 16.50 -3.83 -10.14
CA ASP A 45 17.69 -3.76 -10.99
C ASP A 45 18.98 -3.58 -10.13
N GLY A 46 18.87 -3.69 -8.79
CA GLY A 46 19.99 -3.61 -7.85
C GLY A 46 20.53 -2.19 -7.65
N GLN A 47 19.72 -1.16 -7.93
CA GLN A 47 20.14 0.22 -7.72
C GLN A 47 19.56 0.76 -6.40
N PRO A 48 20.30 1.60 -5.66
CA PRO A 48 19.78 2.25 -4.47
C PRO A 48 18.44 2.96 -4.74
N LEU A 49 17.44 2.75 -3.90
CA LEU A 49 16.08 3.23 -4.13
C LEU A 49 15.68 4.29 -3.09
N LEU A 50 15.44 3.91 -1.85
CA LEU A 50 14.94 4.81 -0.83
C LEU A 50 15.77 4.71 0.46
N ALA A 51 16.33 5.83 0.89
CA ALA A 51 16.98 5.96 2.19
C ALA A 51 15.95 6.06 3.33
N ASP A 52 16.43 5.91 4.56
CA ASP A 52 15.61 6.08 5.76
C ASP A 52 15.08 7.52 5.86
N GLY A 53 13.82 7.67 6.22
CA GLY A 53 13.21 8.96 6.50
C GLY A 53 13.20 9.94 5.33
N CYS A 54 13.17 9.47 4.08
CA CYS A 54 13.26 10.35 2.91
C CYS A 54 11.89 10.66 2.25
N ILE A 55 10.79 10.10 2.73
CA ILE A 55 9.47 10.23 2.13
C ILE A 55 8.52 10.99 3.06
N ASP A 56 8.02 12.14 2.60
CA ASP A 56 7.07 12.96 3.36
C ASP A 56 5.63 12.41 3.31
N VAL A 57 5.27 11.74 2.20
CA VAL A 57 3.92 11.18 2.02
C VAL A 57 4.00 9.84 1.31
N VAL A 58 3.44 8.80 1.93
CA VAL A 58 3.25 7.48 1.34
C VAL A 58 1.79 7.32 0.93
N LEU A 59 1.58 7.00 -0.36
CA LEU A 59 0.26 6.73 -0.93
C LEU A 59 0.21 5.30 -1.44
N SER A 60 -0.88 4.58 -1.17
CA SER A 60 -1.12 3.25 -1.72
C SER A 60 -2.61 3.04 -1.98
N ASN A 61 -2.94 2.32 -3.05
CA ASN A 61 -4.32 1.98 -3.39
C ASN A 61 -4.39 0.53 -3.90
N CYS A 62 -5.05 -0.34 -3.13
CA CYS A 62 -5.26 -1.77 -3.41
C CYS A 62 -3.96 -2.55 -3.70
N VAL A 63 -2.90 -2.30 -2.92
CA VAL A 63 -1.59 -2.95 -3.13
C VAL A 63 -1.14 -3.76 -1.91
N LEU A 64 -1.40 -3.28 -0.69
CA LEU A 64 -0.91 -3.95 0.52
C LEU A 64 -1.50 -5.36 0.67
N ASN A 65 -2.75 -5.55 0.25
CA ASN A 65 -3.41 -6.86 0.26
C ASN A 65 -2.80 -7.88 -0.73
N LEU A 66 -2.04 -7.42 -1.72
CA LEU A 66 -1.33 -8.30 -2.65
C LEU A 66 -0.01 -8.84 -2.09
N VAL A 67 0.45 -8.30 -0.97
CA VAL A 67 1.64 -8.81 -0.29
C VAL A 67 1.27 -10.01 0.57
N GLN A 68 2.01 -11.10 0.39
CA GLN A 68 1.78 -12.34 1.15
C GLN A 68 1.79 -12.07 2.67
N PRO A 69 0.90 -12.72 3.44
CA PRO A 69 0.82 -12.52 4.90
C PRO A 69 2.16 -12.67 5.63
N SER A 70 3.01 -13.60 5.19
CA SER A 70 4.35 -13.84 5.75
C SER A 70 5.33 -12.67 5.54
N ARG A 71 5.09 -11.79 4.55
CA ARG A 71 5.92 -10.64 4.21
C ARG A 71 5.36 -9.31 4.72
N ARG A 72 4.17 -9.29 5.29
CA ARG A 72 3.51 -8.06 5.78
C ARG A 72 4.31 -7.32 6.85
N GLY A 73 4.93 -8.06 7.76
CA GLY A 73 5.81 -7.46 8.77
C GLY A 73 6.97 -6.67 8.15
N GLN A 74 7.58 -7.22 7.11
CA GLN A 74 8.66 -6.55 6.36
C GLN A 74 8.13 -5.32 5.61
N LEU A 75 6.99 -5.43 4.91
CA LEU A 75 6.33 -4.31 4.26
C LEU A 75 6.09 -3.13 5.22
N LEU A 76 5.52 -3.42 6.38
CA LEU A 76 5.24 -2.40 7.39
C LEU A 76 6.52 -1.74 7.92
N GLN A 77 7.59 -2.52 8.14
CA GLN A 77 8.90 -1.98 8.54
C GLN A 77 9.49 -1.08 7.46
N GLU A 78 9.38 -1.44 6.19
CA GLU A 78 9.85 -0.61 5.08
C GLU A 78 9.05 0.71 4.98
N ILE A 79 7.72 0.65 5.07
CA ILE A 79 6.88 1.87 5.13
C ILE A 79 7.34 2.77 6.28
N ARG A 80 7.58 2.19 7.47
CA ARG A 80 8.05 2.95 8.63
C ARG A 80 9.45 3.53 8.39
N ARG A 81 10.37 2.75 7.84
CA ARG A 81 11.76 3.14 7.58
C ARG A 81 11.86 4.34 6.65
N VAL A 82 11.13 4.29 5.53
CA VAL A 82 11.22 5.33 4.49
C VAL A 82 10.44 6.60 4.85
N THR A 83 9.46 6.52 5.74
CA THR A 83 8.65 7.69 6.13
C THR A 83 9.47 8.66 7.00
N ALA A 84 9.56 9.90 6.58
CA ALA A 84 10.24 10.97 7.31
C ALA A 84 9.53 11.29 8.64
N PRO A 85 10.24 11.79 9.64
CA PRO A 85 9.60 12.42 10.80
C PRO A 85 8.63 13.53 10.36
N GLY A 86 7.39 13.49 10.86
CA GLY A 86 6.30 14.36 10.37
C GLY A 86 5.63 13.89 9.08
N GLY A 87 6.11 12.80 8.48
CA GLY A 87 5.54 12.22 7.27
C GLY A 87 4.15 11.60 7.49
N ARG A 88 3.40 11.41 6.42
CA ARG A 88 1.99 10.99 6.45
C ARG A 88 1.76 9.78 5.55
N LEU A 89 0.77 8.98 5.93
CA LEU A 89 0.26 7.86 5.14
C LEU A 89 -1.17 8.15 4.68
N ALA A 90 -1.49 7.71 3.47
CA ALA A 90 -2.86 7.57 2.99
C ALA A 90 -2.93 6.25 2.19
N ILE A 91 -3.61 5.26 2.75
CA ILE A 91 -3.67 3.90 2.22
C ILE A 91 -5.13 3.51 2.05
N SER A 92 -5.52 3.23 0.81
CA SER A 92 -6.84 2.70 0.46
C SER A 92 -6.69 1.21 0.17
N ASP A 93 -7.46 0.38 0.88
CA ASP A 93 -7.45 -1.06 0.62
C ASP A 93 -8.76 -1.74 1.08
N ILE A 94 -8.90 -3.02 0.79
CA ILE A 94 -10.03 -3.83 1.27
C ILE A 94 -9.70 -4.37 2.65
N ILE A 95 -10.62 -4.20 3.58
CA ILE A 95 -10.61 -4.77 4.93
C ILE A 95 -11.73 -5.78 5.11
N CYS A 96 -11.63 -6.64 6.10
CA CYS A 96 -12.63 -7.66 6.43
C CYS A 96 -13.04 -7.61 7.91
N ASP A 97 -14.25 -8.08 8.19
CA ASP A 97 -14.81 -8.15 9.56
C ASP A 97 -14.36 -9.40 10.33
N LYS A 98 -13.91 -10.45 9.63
CA LYS A 98 -13.44 -11.71 10.19
C LYS A 98 -12.17 -12.17 9.48
N PRO A 99 -11.30 -12.96 10.15
CA PRO A 99 -10.11 -13.52 9.53
C PRO A 99 -10.44 -14.30 8.26
N VAL A 100 -9.67 -14.08 7.20
CA VAL A 100 -9.81 -14.82 5.93
C VAL A 100 -9.25 -16.22 6.10
N PRO A 101 -10.02 -17.29 5.91
CA PRO A 101 -9.55 -18.67 6.01
C PRO A 101 -8.47 -18.99 4.96
N LEU A 102 -7.60 -19.96 5.28
CA LEU A 102 -6.48 -20.34 4.41
C LEU A 102 -6.92 -20.77 3.00
N GLU A 103 -8.08 -21.42 2.89
CA GLU A 103 -8.65 -21.83 1.61
C GLU A 103 -8.96 -20.63 0.70
N LEU A 104 -9.51 -19.54 1.27
CA LEU A 104 -9.74 -18.32 0.52
C LEU A 104 -8.44 -17.53 0.26
N GLN A 105 -7.46 -17.63 1.16
CA GLN A 105 -6.14 -17.02 0.94
C GLN A 105 -5.37 -17.65 -0.21
N GLN A 106 -5.69 -18.90 -0.60
CA GLN A 106 -5.04 -19.64 -1.68
C GLN A 106 -5.79 -19.56 -3.02
N ASP A 107 -6.94 -18.87 -3.04
CA ASP A 107 -7.74 -18.71 -4.25
C ASP A 107 -7.15 -17.58 -5.14
N PRO A 108 -6.67 -17.90 -6.37
CA PRO A 108 -6.04 -16.91 -7.25
C PRO A 108 -7.00 -15.82 -7.73
N ASP A 109 -8.28 -16.15 -7.91
CA ASP A 109 -9.29 -15.20 -8.41
C ASP A 109 -9.62 -14.17 -7.31
N LEU A 110 -9.76 -14.64 -6.07
CA LEU A 110 -9.96 -13.78 -4.90
C LEU A 110 -8.70 -12.99 -4.56
N TRP A 111 -7.51 -13.53 -4.85
CA TRP A 111 -6.25 -12.82 -4.66
C TRP A 111 -6.17 -11.58 -5.57
N SER A 112 -6.50 -11.73 -6.85
CA SER A 112 -6.50 -10.62 -7.80
C SER A 112 -7.50 -9.52 -7.44
N GLY A 113 -8.59 -9.88 -6.75
CA GLY A 113 -9.60 -8.98 -6.20
C GLY A 113 -9.26 -8.35 -4.84
N CYS A 114 -8.02 -8.48 -4.33
CA CYS A 114 -7.60 -8.01 -3.00
C CYS A 114 -8.36 -8.63 -1.81
N ILE A 115 -9.12 -9.71 -2.03
CA ILE A 115 -9.94 -10.38 -1.01
C ILE A 115 -9.09 -11.35 -0.18
N SER A 116 -8.33 -12.24 -0.86
CA SER A 116 -7.53 -13.26 -0.20
C SER A 116 -6.53 -12.68 0.81
N GLY A 117 -6.00 -11.52 0.50
CA GLY A 117 -5.08 -10.79 1.36
C GLY A 117 -5.72 -9.66 2.17
N ALA A 118 -7.05 -9.61 2.33
CA ALA A 118 -7.68 -8.56 3.11
C ALA A 118 -7.22 -8.59 4.58
N TRP A 119 -6.97 -7.41 5.13
CA TRP A 119 -6.63 -7.27 6.54
C TRP A 119 -7.89 -7.30 7.39
N LEU A 120 -7.83 -7.95 8.55
CA LEU A 120 -8.84 -7.74 9.57
C LEU A 120 -8.84 -6.26 9.99
N GLU A 121 -10.00 -5.63 10.05
CA GLU A 121 -10.13 -4.17 10.29
C GLU A 121 -9.33 -3.71 11.53
N ALA A 122 -9.44 -4.44 12.63
CA ALA A 122 -8.73 -4.11 13.86
C ALA A 122 -7.20 -4.30 13.76
N GLU A 123 -6.74 -5.27 12.98
CA GLU A 123 -5.31 -5.50 12.74
C GLU A 123 -4.72 -4.42 11.82
N PHE A 124 -5.47 -3.95 10.84
CA PHE A 124 -5.03 -2.95 9.90
C PHE A 124 -4.66 -1.63 10.56
N THR A 125 -5.49 -1.13 11.48
CA THR A 125 -5.17 0.08 12.25
C THR A 125 -4.06 -0.15 13.27
N SER A 126 -4.17 -1.22 14.08
CA SER A 126 -3.20 -1.51 15.13
C SER A 126 -1.77 -1.76 14.61
N ALA A 127 -1.63 -2.29 13.39
CA ALA A 127 -0.33 -2.53 12.79
C ALA A 127 0.47 -1.23 12.59
N PHE A 128 -0.17 -0.14 12.19
CA PHE A 128 0.50 1.16 12.05
C PHE A 128 0.73 1.85 13.40
N GLU A 129 -0.17 1.68 14.36
CA GLU A 129 0.02 2.19 15.73
C GLU A 129 1.24 1.56 16.40
N GLN A 130 1.43 0.24 16.25
CA GLN A 130 2.58 -0.50 16.79
C GLN A 130 3.93 -0.06 16.19
N LEU A 131 3.91 0.47 14.97
CA LEU A 131 5.08 1.06 14.31
C LEU A 131 5.39 2.50 14.76
N GLY A 132 4.60 3.04 15.67
CA GLY A 132 4.77 4.39 16.21
C GLY A 132 4.09 5.50 15.43
N PHE A 133 3.29 5.17 14.43
CA PHE A 133 2.41 6.16 13.80
C PHE A 133 1.34 6.64 14.79
N ARG A 134 0.92 7.90 14.62
CA ARG A 134 -0.12 8.56 15.42
C ARG A 134 -1.28 8.98 14.52
N LYS A 135 -2.42 9.33 15.13
CA LYS A 135 -3.64 9.71 14.41
C LYS A 135 -4.06 8.66 13.37
N VAL A 136 -3.79 7.39 13.67
CA VAL A 136 -4.22 6.29 12.82
C VAL A 136 -5.74 6.23 12.82
N ALA A 137 -6.35 6.40 11.66
CA ALA A 137 -7.80 6.44 11.53
C ALA A 137 -8.26 5.88 10.18
N LEU A 138 -9.39 5.20 10.17
CA LEU A 138 -10.15 4.92 8.96
C LEU A 138 -11.06 6.12 8.68
N VAL A 139 -10.67 6.96 7.73
CA VAL A 139 -11.35 8.23 7.43
C VAL A 139 -12.50 8.09 6.44
N ASP A 140 -12.53 7.00 5.69
CA ASP A 140 -13.58 6.65 4.76
C ASP A 140 -13.68 5.13 4.69
N ARG A 141 -14.73 4.60 5.25
CA ARG A 141 -15.04 3.18 5.33
C ARG A 141 -16.43 2.94 4.83
N GLN A 142 -16.59 2.11 3.82
CA GLN A 142 -17.91 1.77 3.30
C GLN A 142 -18.81 1.17 4.40
N GLU A 143 -20.03 1.68 4.53
CA GLU A 143 -21.04 1.14 5.48
C GLU A 143 -21.50 -0.25 5.06
N ASN A 144 -21.83 -0.41 3.77
CA ASN A 144 -22.25 -1.69 3.22
C ASN A 144 -21.03 -2.48 2.71
N PRO A 145 -21.00 -3.81 2.87
CA PRO A 145 -19.94 -4.62 2.29
C PRO A 145 -19.97 -4.51 0.76
N TRP A 146 -18.78 -4.35 0.18
CA TRP A 146 -18.58 -4.42 -1.27
C TRP A 146 -18.80 -5.84 -1.79
N GLN A 147 -18.32 -6.84 -1.02
CA GLN A 147 -18.53 -8.26 -1.27
C GLN A 147 -18.71 -9.04 0.03
N VAL A 148 -19.35 -10.22 -0.08
CA VAL A 148 -19.46 -11.20 1.00
C VAL A 148 -19.05 -12.57 0.46
N HIS A 149 -18.01 -13.18 1.07
CA HIS A 149 -17.56 -14.52 0.75
C HIS A 149 -17.51 -15.37 2.02
N ALA A 150 -18.08 -16.56 2.00
CA ALA A 150 -18.13 -17.47 3.16
C ALA A 150 -18.60 -16.82 4.47
N GLY A 151 -19.51 -15.83 4.41
CA GLY A 151 -20.01 -15.10 5.56
C GLY A 151 -19.02 -14.10 6.16
N ILE A 152 -17.97 -13.73 5.41
CA ILE A 152 -17.03 -12.65 5.71
C ILE A 152 -17.41 -11.45 4.87
N GLU A 153 -17.51 -10.30 5.49
CA GLU A 153 -17.82 -9.02 4.81
C GLU A 153 -16.55 -8.27 4.46
N PHE A 154 -16.41 -7.91 3.21
CA PHE A 154 -15.28 -7.13 2.68
C PHE A 154 -15.73 -5.71 2.34
N ARG A 155 -14.96 -4.72 2.80
CA ARG A 155 -15.24 -3.29 2.62
C ARG A 155 -14.01 -2.55 2.15
N SER A 156 -14.21 -1.54 1.32
CA SER A 156 -13.18 -0.54 1.06
C SER A 156 -13.03 0.39 2.26
N ALA A 157 -11.80 0.73 2.62
CA ALA A 157 -11.49 1.70 3.64
C ALA A 157 -10.23 2.50 3.31
N ASN A 158 -10.20 3.76 3.73
CA ASN A 158 -9.05 4.63 3.63
C ASN A 158 -8.44 4.84 5.02
N LEU A 159 -7.20 4.40 5.21
CA LEU A 159 -6.43 4.64 6.42
C LEU A 159 -5.54 5.87 6.22
N THR A 160 -5.55 6.76 7.20
CA THR A 160 -4.55 7.82 7.32
C THR A 160 -3.76 7.69 8.61
N ALA A 161 -2.51 8.12 8.60
CA ALA A 161 -1.64 8.12 9.77
C ALA A 161 -0.53 9.17 9.62
N GLU A 162 0.07 9.58 10.72
CA GLU A 162 1.19 10.51 10.77
C GLU A 162 2.33 9.90 11.60
N LEU A 163 3.57 10.06 11.12
CA LEU A 163 4.74 9.76 11.92
C LEU A 163 5.11 11.00 12.73
N PRO A 164 5.25 10.92 14.08
CA PRO A 164 5.61 12.07 14.87
C PRO A 164 6.92 12.74 14.41
N CYS A 165 6.98 14.06 14.49
CA CYS A 165 8.28 14.75 14.52
C CYS A 165 9.00 14.37 15.82
N CYS A 166 10.28 14.10 15.77
CA CYS A 166 11.09 13.82 16.96
C CYS A 166 11.07 14.96 17.95
#